data_98ed3bbddd9cd87cbc45da8c34b58b75
#
_entry.id   98ed3bbddd9cd87cbc45da8c34b58b75
#
_cell.length_a   1.000
_cell.length_b   1.000
_cell.length_c   1.000
_cell.angle_alpha   90.00
_cell.angle_beta   90.00
_cell.angle_gamma   90.00
#
_symmetry.space_group_name_H-M   'P 1'
#
loop_
_entity.id
_entity.type
_entity.pdbx_description
1 polymer ?
#
loop_
_entity_poly.entity_id
_entity_poly.type
_entity_poly.pdbx_seq_one_letter_code
_entity_poly.pdbx_strand_id
1 'polypeptide(L)'
;MPDAAEIAAARPGASQLTVIRDGVVVIDAAFRGGKDGLFMSFSAFKPMISVLIHQLAERGRLDLDAPVAWVWPDFSARGKHAVTVRHVLQHRSGLDVAPAELAAVANPRAAVRVVERLPLRRPPGARPHYEVLSYGVILAEICRRVTGRGLGELLDARVLAPLGLSGQAFLGLPAAVDDRGVRLTGSGVPWRQIAAVARSARIRRAQIASGGLWCSSRVLATFYDALGRTWAGERVLPDLSPERVRDMASLTFDGVDGGTGLHTRWANGVQLGGTAGTLPGSRTFGHNGSNIAIGWHDPQRRVSFALLTSHIWPPRRAVRHFRDVADAVLSG
;
A
#
# COMPACT_ATOMS: atom_id res chain seq x y z
N MET A 1 14.34 3.60 -27.86
CA MET A 1 14.57 3.49 -26.39
C MET A 1 14.28 2.06 -26.01
N PRO A 2 14.91 1.48 -24.96
CA PRO A 2 14.56 0.15 -24.52
C PRO A 2 13.09 0.11 -24.10
N ASP A 3 12.41 -1.01 -24.39
CA ASP A 3 11.03 -1.26 -24.02
C ASP A 3 10.90 -1.31 -22.46
N ALA A 4 9.75 -0.87 -21.95
CA ALA A 4 9.44 -0.91 -20.51
C ALA A 4 9.64 -2.31 -19.89
N ALA A 5 9.33 -3.36 -20.64
CA ALA A 5 9.53 -4.75 -20.23
C ALA A 5 11.01 -5.11 -20.12
N GLU A 6 11.85 -4.66 -21.05
CA GLU A 6 13.31 -4.85 -21.01
C GLU A 6 13.93 -4.16 -19.79
N ILE A 7 13.52 -2.91 -19.52
CA ILE A 7 13.98 -2.17 -18.34
C ILE A 7 13.54 -2.89 -17.05
N ALA A 8 12.28 -3.34 -16.96
CA ALA A 8 11.77 -4.10 -15.80
C ALA A 8 12.57 -5.41 -15.59
N ALA A 9 12.96 -6.07 -16.68
CA ALA A 9 13.78 -7.28 -16.65
C ALA A 9 15.22 -7.05 -16.20
N ALA A 10 15.75 -5.84 -16.29
CA ALA A 10 17.15 -5.54 -15.95
C ALA A 10 17.44 -5.65 -14.43
N ARG A 11 16.40 -5.60 -13.57
CA ARG A 11 16.57 -5.81 -12.13
C ARG A 11 16.80 -7.29 -11.82
N PRO A 12 17.81 -7.65 -10.99
CA PRO A 12 18.02 -9.04 -10.58
C PRO A 12 16.81 -9.64 -9.86
N GLY A 13 16.71 -10.97 -9.91
CA GLY A 13 15.61 -11.72 -9.30
C GLY A 13 14.33 -11.70 -10.15
N ALA A 14 13.27 -12.25 -9.60
CA ALA A 14 11.97 -12.26 -10.27
C ALA A 14 11.34 -10.87 -10.29
N SER A 15 10.62 -10.56 -11.37
CA SER A 15 9.80 -9.35 -11.47
C SER A 15 8.55 -9.59 -12.32
N GLN A 16 7.52 -8.81 -12.06
CA GLN A 16 6.29 -8.78 -12.84
C GLN A 16 5.92 -7.32 -13.13
N LEU A 17 5.56 -7.04 -14.38
CA LEU A 17 5.07 -5.75 -14.84
C LEU A 17 3.70 -5.93 -15.48
N THR A 18 2.70 -5.18 -14.99
CA THR A 18 1.39 -5.08 -15.63
C THR A 18 1.05 -3.62 -15.87
N VAL A 19 0.62 -3.31 -17.09
CA VAL A 19 0.10 -2.00 -17.49
C VAL A 19 -1.28 -2.18 -18.09
N ILE A 20 -2.21 -1.35 -17.62
CA ILE A 20 -3.59 -1.28 -18.11
C ILE A 20 -3.78 0.13 -18.67
N ARG A 21 -4.22 0.25 -19.92
CA ARG A 21 -4.55 1.52 -20.56
C ARG A 21 -5.99 1.49 -21.02
N ASP A 22 -6.79 2.48 -20.65
CA ASP A 22 -8.23 2.53 -20.98
C ASP A 22 -8.99 1.24 -20.60
N GLY A 23 -8.65 0.62 -19.45
CA GLY A 23 -9.23 -0.63 -18.99
C GLY A 23 -8.72 -1.90 -19.70
N VAL A 24 -7.83 -1.76 -20.69
CA VAL A 24 -7.24 -2.88 -21.45
C VAL A 24 -5.81 -3.15 -20.97
N VAL A 25 -5.51 -4.42 -20.71
CA VAL A 25 -4.14 -4.84 -20.37
C VAL A 25 -3.27 -4.77 -21.61
N VAL A 26 -2.31 -3.84 -21.63
CA VAL A 26 -1.38 -3.62 -22.75
C VAL A 26 -0.01 -4.25 -22.51
N ILE A 27 0.40 -4.42 -21.24
CA ILE A 27 1.60 -5.17 -20.85
C ILE A 27 1.22 -6.11 -19.69
N ASP A 28 1.63 -7.38 -19.79
CA ASP A 28 1.52 -8.37 -18.73
C ASP A 28 2.72 -9.30 -18.81
N ALA A 29 3.84 -8.86 -18.27
CA ALA A 29 5.15 -9.50 -18.40
C ALA A 29 5.67 -10.02 -17.05
N ALA A 30 6.29 -11.20 -17.08
CA ALA A 30 6.93 -11.80 -15.92
C ALA A 30 8.32 -12.28 -16.28
N PHE A 31 9.28 -12.00 -15.41
CA PHE A 31 10.68 -12.34 -15.61
C PHE A 31 11.17 -13.17 -14.43
N ARG A 32 11.92 -14.24 -14.71
CA ARG A 32 12.55 -15.10 -13.70
C ARG A 32 11.65 -15.58 -12.53
N GLY A 33 10.35 -15.64 -12.71
CA GLY A 33 9.43 -16.01 -11.63
C GLY A 33 8.01 -16.35 -12.04
N GLY A 34 7.75 -16.56 -13.34
CA GLY A 34 6.45 -16.96 -13.87
C GLY A 34 5.29 -16.01 -13.55
N LYS A 35 4.20 -16.08 -14.29
CA LYS A 35 3.02 -15.21 -14.10
C LYS A 35 2.24 -15.52 -12.82
N ASP A 36 2.36 -16.75 -12.30
CA ASP A 36 1.64 -17.21 -11.10
C ASP A 36 2.38 -16.88 -9.79
N GLY A 37 3.56 -16.23 -9.88
CA GLY A 37 4.35 -15.81 -8.73
C GLY A 37 3.62 -14.78 -7.88
N LEU A 38 3.58 -15.02 -6.56
CA LEU A 38 3.02 -14.09 -5.58
C LEU A 38 4.17 -13.31 -4.93
N PHE A 39 4.13 -12.00 -5.07
CA PHE A 39 5.10 -11.07 -4.50
C PHE A 39 4.54 -10.39 -3.27
N MET A 40 5.38 -10.18 -2.26
CA MET A 40 5.03 -9.34 -1.14
C MET A 40 4.99 -7.89 -1.59
N SER A 41 3.82 -7.26 -1.54
CA SER A 41 3.59 -5.91 -2.06
C SER A 41 4.11 -4.80 -1.16
N PHE A 42 4.48 -5.12 0.08
CA PHE A 42 4.80 -4.12 1.09
C PHE A 42 3.75 -3.01 1.12
N SER A 43 4.16 -1.77 1.27
CA SER A 43 3.21 -0.64 1.40
C SER A 43 2.43 -0.32 0.13
N ALA A 44 2.73 -0.93 -1.03
CA ALA A 44 1.99 -0.67 -2.26
C ALA A 44 0.50 -1.05 -2.18
N PHE A 45 0.10 -1.88 -1.19
CA PHE A 45 -1.31 -2.20 -0.96
C PHE A 45 -2.01 -1.33 0.08
N LYS A 46 -1.33 -0.41 0.78
CA LYS A 46 -1.96 0.50 1.76
C LYS A 46 -3.23 1.17 1.24
N PRO A 47 -3.30 1.63 -0.03
CA PRO A 47 -4.53 2.17 -0.60
C PRO A 47 -5.73 1.21 -0.59
N MET A 48 -5.53 -0.11 -0.62
CA MET A 48 -6.66 -1.06 -0.47
C MET A 48 -7.29 -0.98 0.93
N ILE A 49 -6.47 -0.77 1.97
CA ILE A 49 -6.98 -0.56 3.34
C ILE A 49 -7.69 0.80 3.42
N SER A 50 -7.12 1.83 2.79
CA SER A 50 -7.76 3.16 2.74
C SER A 50 -9.12 3.08 2.07
N VAL A 51 -9.26 2.29 1.00
CA VAL A 51 -10.56 2.05 0.34
C VAL A 51 -11.58 1.47 1.33
N LEU A 52 -11.20 0.48 2.16
CA LEU A 52 -12.12 -0.05 3.17
C LEU A 52 -12.60 1.02 4.15
N ILE A 53 -11.71 1.89 4.59
CA ILE A 53 -12.07 3.02 5.48
C ILE A 53 -13.00 4.00 4.76
N HIS A 54 -12.71 4.35 3.51
CA HIS A 54 -13.55 5.24 2.72
C HIS A 54 -14.92 4.61 2.40
N GLN A 55 -15.01 3.30 2.18
CA GLN A 55 -16.27 2.56 2.04
C GLN A 55 -17.12 2.61 3.32
N LEU A 56 -16.49 2.48 4.50
CA LEU A 56 -17.19 2.62 5.77
C LEU A 56 -17.71 4.04 5.98
N ALA A 57 -16.93 5.04 5.58
CA ALA A 57 -17.34 6.44 5.64
C ALA A 57 -18.50 6.76 4.66
N GLU A 58 -18.43 6.23 3.44
CA GLU A 58 -19.51 6.37 2.44
C GLU A 58 -20.84 5.81 2.94
N ARG A 59 -20.80 4.73 3.72
CA ARG A 59 -21.97 4.11 4.33
C ARG A 59 -22.44 4.78 5.63
N GLY A 60 -21.83 5.88 6.04
CA GLY A 60 -22.10 6.54 7.32
C GLY A 60 -21.74 5.70 8.56
N ARG A 61 -20.93 4.64 8.40
CA ARG A 61 -20.52 3.76 9.50
C ARG A 61 -19.27 4.28 10.22
N LEU A 62 -18.59 5.27 9.66
CA LEU A 62 -17.38 5.88 10.17
C LEU A 62 -17.32 7.34 9.74
N ASP A 63 -17.04 8.24 10.67
CA ASP A 63 -16.68 9.62 10.36
C ASP A 63 -15.14 9.73 10.33
N LEU A 64 -14.59 10.21 9.19
CA LEU A 64 -13.14 10.35 9.02
C LEU A 64 -12.56 11.43 9.93
N ASP A 65 -13.33 12.42 10.31
CA ASP A 65 -12.90 13.53 11.16
C ASP A 65 -13.15 13.28 12.66
N ALA A 66 -13.84 12.17 12.97
CA ALA A 66 -14.04 11.75 14.34
C ALA A 66 -12.77 11.13 14.95
N PRO A 67 -12.56 11.28 16.26
CA PRO A 67 -11.50 10.58 16.98
C PRO A 67 -11.57 9.06 16.80
N VAL A 68 -10.42 8.43 16.58
CA VAL A 68 -10.29 6.95 16.56
C VAL A 68 -10.85 6.33 17.83
N ALA A 69 -10.72 7.03 18.95
CA ALA A 69 -11.22 6.62 20.26
C ALA A 69 -12.74 6.36 20.32
N TRP A 70 -13.54 6.92 19.39
CA TRP A 70 -14.98 6.67 19.36
C TRP A 70 -15.34 5.24 18.97
N VAL A 71 -14.52 4.61 18.13
CA VAL A 71 -14.67 3.19 17.74
C VAL A 71 -13.69 2.28 18.46
N TRP A 72 -12.63 2.87 19.04
CA TRP A 72 -11.60 2.15 19.78
C TRP A 72 -11.22 2.88 21.08
N PRO A 73 -12.00 2.73 22.17
CA PRO A 73 -11.81 3.49 23.40
C PRO A 73 -10.41 3.38 24.02
N ASP A 74 -9.82 2.16 24.03
CA ASP A 74 -8.48 1.91 24.60
C ASP A 74 -7.37 2.64 23.82
N PHE A 75 -7.62 3.04 22.58
CA PHE A 75 -6.70 3.85 21.79
C PHE A 75 -6.44 5.22 22.40
N SER A 76 -7.41 5.80 23.13
CA SER A 76 -7.33 7.16 23.71
C SER A 76 -6.19 7.39 24.68
N ALA A 77 -5.66 6.30 25.25
CA ALA A 77 -4.59 6.37 26.25
C ALA A 77 -3.34 7.10 25.73
N ARG A 78 -2.57 7.67 26.67
CA ARG A 78 -1.27 8.32 26.40
C ARG A 78 -1.34 9.47 25.41
N GLY A 79 -2.40 10.29 25.50
CA GLY A 79 -2.55 11.52 24.73
C GLY A 79 -3.21 11.35 23.35
N LYS A 80 -3.63 10.13 22.96
CA LYS A 80 -4.17 9.83 21.64
C LYS A 80 -5.64 10.18 21.43
N HIS A 81 -6.31 10.76 22.42
CA HIS A 81 -7.76 11.07 22.37
C HIS A 81 -8.18 11.98 21.21
N ALA A 82 -7.28 12.86 20.73
CA ALA A 82 -7.54 13.79 19.63
C ALA A 82 -7.11 13.25 18.24
N VAL A 83 -6.60 12.04 18.15
CA VAL A 83 -6.21 11.43 16.86
C VAL A 83 -7.46 11.04 16.10
N THR A 84 -7.69 11.66 14.91
CA THR A 84 -8.80 11.31 14.02
C THR A 84 -8.42 10.22 13.02
N VAL A 85 -9.42 9.59 12.40
CA VAL A 85 -9.20 8.63 11.32
C VAL A 85 -8.48 9.29 10.14
N ARG A 86 -8.84 10.54 9.82
CA ARG A 86 -8.19 11.34 8.77
C ARG A 86 -6.72 11.60 9.07
N HIS A 87 -6.36 11.87 10.32
CA HIS A 87 -4.94 12.00 10.70
C HIS A 87 -4.14 10.73 10.39
N VAL A 88 -4.72 9.55 10.61
CA VAL A 88 -4.07 8.28 10.25
C VAL A 88 -3.92 8.15 8.73
N LEU A 89 -4.99 8.39 7.95
CA LEU A 89 -4.95 8.35 6.48
C LEU A 89 -3.89 9.26 5.87
N GLN A 90 -3.58 10.38 6.53
CA GLN A 90 -2.62 11.39 6.12
C GLN A 90 -1.21 11.19 6.70
N HIS A 91 -0.95 10.10 7.42
CA HIS A 91 0.30 9.90 8.18
C HIS A 91 0.60 11.02 9.20
N ARG A 92 -0.42 11.52 9.85
CA ARG A 92 -0.39 12.63 10.82
C ARG A 92 -0.92 12.24 12.20
N SER A 93 -1.00 10.93 12.50
CA SER A 93 -1.49 10.48 13.81
C SER A 93 -0.54 10.86 14.97
N GLY A 94 0.72 11.11 14.66
CA GLY A 94 1.76 11.39 15.65
C GLY A 94 2.34 10.14 16.30
N LEU A 95 1.90 8.95 15.88
CA LEU A 95 2.42 7.66 16.34
C LEU A 95 3.64 7.23 15.55
N ASP A 96 4.49 6.45 16.21
CA ASP A 96 5.66 5.84 15.60
C ASP A 96 5.94 4.50 16.28
N VAL A 97 6.06 3.44 15.49
CA VAL A 97 6.38 2.09 15.98
C VAL A 97 7.89 1.89 15.89
N ALA A 98 8.53 1.71 17.02
CA ALA A 98 9.98 1.52 17.07
C ALA A 98 10.39 0.17 16.43
N PRO A 99 11.61 0.05 15.90
CA PRO A 99 12.12 -1.20 15.34
C PRO A 99 12.06 -2.39 16.30
N ALA A 100 12.22 -2.17 17.59
CA ALA A 100 12.13 -3.21 18.64
C ALA A 100 10.71 -3.82 18.74
N GLU A 101 9.68 -3.09 18.29
CA GLU A 101 8.29 -3.52 18.35
C GLU A 101 7.86 -4.26 17.06
N LEU A 102 8.73 -4.31 16.05
CA LEU A 102 8.46 -4.97 14.77
C LEU A 102 8.08 -6.45 14.91
N ALA A 103 8.65 -7.14 15.89
CA ALA A 103 8.35 -8.55 16.16
C ALA A 103 6.86 -8.77 16.52
N ALA A 104 6.22 -7.79 17.16
CA ALA A 104 4.80 -7.86 17.51
C ALA A 104 3.88 -7.72 16.30
N VAL A 105 4.32 -7.05 15.22
CA VAL A 105 3.50 -6.76 14.03
C VAL A 105 3.13 -8.03 13.25
N ALA A 106 3.89 -9.11 13.44
CA ALA A 106 3.57 -10.42 12.86
C ALA A 106 2.32 -11.08 13.51
N ASN A 107 1.85 -10.55 14.65
CA ASN A 107 0.62 -11.00 15.31
C ASN A 107 -0.34 -9.79 15.45
N PRO A 108 -1.49 -9.79 14.77
CA PRO A 108 -2.42 -8.66 14.79
C PRO A 108 -2.85 -8.21 16.20
N ARG A 109 -3.14 -9.17 17.11
CA ARG A 109 -3.52 -8.84 18.49
C ARG A 109 -2.36 -8.21 19.30
N ALA A 110 -1.15 -8.67 19.07
CA ALA A 110 0.02 -8.06 19.70
C ALA A 110 0.30 -6.66 19.14
N ALA A 111 0.15 -6.46 17.84
CA ALA A 111 0.29 -5.16 17.19
C ALA A 111 -0.71 -4.13 17.75
N VAL A 112 -1.97 -4.53 17.95
CA VAL A 112 -3.01 -3.69 18.58
C VAL A 112 -2.57 -3.25 19.98
N ARG A 113 -2.13 -4.19 20.83
CA ARG A 113 -1.64 -3.87 22.18
C ARG A 113 -0.42 -2.95 22.19
N VAL A 114 0.46 -3.06 21.21
CA VAL A 114 1.59 -2.13 21.02
C VAL A 114 1.06 -0.73 20.76
N VAL A 115 0.17 -0.57 19.79
CA VAL A 115 -0.41 0.74 19.44
C VAL A 115 -1.16 1.37 20.63
N GLU A 116 -1.89 0.60 21.43
CA GLU A 116 -2.56 1.09 22.64
C GLU A 116 -1.56 1.69 23.65
N ARG A 117 -0.40 1.07 23.80
CA ARG A 117 0.64 1.47 24.77
C ARG A 117 1.57 2.58 24.28
N LEU A 118 1.65 2.81 22.98
CA LEU A 118 2.51 3.85 22.41
C LEU A 118 2.05 5.24 22.82
N PRO A 119 2.95 6.11 23.31
CA PRO A 119 2.66 7.52 23.46
C PRO A 119 2.72 8.23 22.11
N LEU A 120 2.05 9.37 22.01
CA LEU A 120 2.31 10.28 20.90
C LEU A 120 3.75 10.78 20.93
N ARG A 121 4.37 10.80 19.76
CA ARG A 121 5.68 11.42 19.54
C ARG A 121 5.59 12.83 18.99
N ARG A 122 4.45 13.18 18.38
CA ARG A 122 4.14 14.46 17.75
C ARG A 122 2.66 14.80 17.96
N PRO A 123 2.26 16.07 17.95
CA PRO A 123 0.85 16.43 17.98
C PRO A 123 0.08 15.83 16.78
N PRO A 124 -1.13 15.31 16.97
CA PRO A 124 -2.00 14.88 15.88
C PRO A 124 -2.26 16.03 14.89
N GLY A 125 -2.31 15.74 13.60
CA GLY A 125 -2.50 16.75 12.55
C GLY A 125 -1.26 17.57 12.20
N ALA A 126 -0.14 17.40 12.91
CA ALA A 126 1.14 18.03 12.56
C ALA A 126 1.65 17.54 11.20
N ARG A 127 2.83 18.02 10.80
CA ARG A 127 3.52 17.58 9.57
C ARG A 127 3.53 16.05 9.45
N PRO A 128 3.26 15.49 8.26
CA PRO A 128 3.30 14.05 8.03
C PRO A 128 4.64 13.43 8.42
N HIS A 129 4.54 12.27 9.03
CA HIS A 129 5.66 11.41 9.36
C HIS A 129 5.27 10.00 8.97
N TYR A 130 5.77 9.52 7.84
CA TYR A 130 5.33 8.27 7.24
C TYR A 130 5.24 7.12 8.24
N GLU A 131 4.04 6.67 8.50
CA GLU A 131 3.71 5.63 9.47
C GLU A 131 3.85 4.26 8.80
N VAL A 132 5.05 3.68 8.90
CA VAL A 132 5.39 2.44 8.21
C VAL A 132 4.45 1.30 8.64
N LEU A 133 4.20 1.16 9.94
CA LEU A 133 3.45 0.04 10.53
C LEU A 133 2.17 0.45 11.22
N SER A 134 2.17 1.51 12.03
CA SER A 134 1.00 1.98 12.80
C SER A 134 -0.21 2.25 11.92
N TYR A 135 0.00 2.82 10.73
CA TYR A 135 -1.04 3.07 9.73
C TYR A 135 -1.97 1.86 9.50
N GLY A 136 -1.40 0.74 9.07
CA GLY A 136 -2.19 -0.45 8.76
C GLY A 136 -2.80 -1.10 9.99
N VAL A 137 -2.09 -1.09 11.13
CA VAL A 137 -2.59 -1.64 12.39
C VAL A 137 -3.83 -0.87 12.86
N ILE A 138 -3.76 0.47 12.83
CA ILE A 138 -4.87 1.32 13.28
C ILE A 138 -6.08 1.15 12.36
N LEU A 139 -5.90 1.28 11.05
CA LEU A 139 -6.99 1.16 10.10
C LEU A 139 -7.62 -0.24 10.06
N ALA A 140 -6.82 -1.29 10.18
CA ALA A 140 -7.32 -2.66 10.27
C ALA A 140 -8.14 -2.90 11.53
N GLU A 141 -7.72 -2.36 12.68
CA GLU A 141 -8.45 -2.48 13.93
C GLU A 141 -9.76 -1.67 13.91
N ILE A 142 -9.76 -0.47 13.30
CA ILE A 142 -11.00 0.29 13.05
C ILE A 142 -11.96 -0.54 12.21
N CYS A 143 -11.51 -1.10 11.08
CA CYS A 143 -12.33 -1.97 10.25
C CYS A 143 -12.93 -3.14 11.05
N ARG A 144 -12.10 -3.83 11.83
CA ARG A 144 -12.53 -4.95 12.67
C ARG A 144 -13.60 -4.54 13.70
N ARG A 145 -13.41 -3.42 14.38
CA ARG A 145 -14.37 -2.93 15.40
C ARG A 145 -15.68 -2.50 14.80
N VAL A 146 -15.66 -1.83 13.66
CA VAL A 146 -16.88 -1.36 12.97
C VAL A 146 -17.66 -2.50 12.31
N THR A 147 -16.95 -3.55 11.82
CA THR A 147 -17.58 -4.61 11.01
C THR A 147 -17.67 -5.97 11.68
N GLY A 148 -16.87 -6.23 12.72
CA GLY A 148 -16.69 -7.56 13.31
C GLY A 148 -15.79 -8.50 12.50
N ARG A 149 -15.30 -8.10 11.33
CA ARG A 149 -14.57 -8.95 10.37
C ARG A 149 -13.07 -8.63 10.34
N GLY A 150 -12.26 -9.65 10.05
CA GLY A 150 -10.80 -9.49 9.88
C GLY A 150 -10.42 -8.77 8.59
N LEU A 151 -9.23 -8.13 8.58
CA LEU A 151 -8.76 -7.35 7.42
C LEU A 151 -8.70 -8.20 6.14
N GLY A 152 -8.16 -9.42 6.20
CA GLY A 152 -8.07 -10.31 5.03
C GLY A 152 -9.43 -10.64 4.42
N GLU A 153 -10.41 -10.93 5.27
CA GLU A 153 -11.80 -11.19 4.89
C GLU A 153 -12.47 -9.96 4.25
N LEU A 154 -12.24 -8.78 4.83
CA LEU A 154 -12.76 -7.53 4.27
C LEU A 154 -12.12 -7.18 2.94
N LEU A 155 -10.81 -7.34 2.81
CA LEU A 155 -10.11 -7.13 1.54
C LEU A 155 -10.67 -8.03 0.45
N ASP A 156 -10.87 -9.32 0.75
CA ASP A 156 -11.47 -10.23 -0.23
C ASP A 156 -12.88 -9.79 -0.60
N ALA A 157 -13.77 -9.64 0.36
CA ALA A 157 -15.19 -9.37 0.12
C ALA A 157 -15.48 -7.99 -0.50
N ARG A 158 -14.67 -6.98 -0.21
CA ARG A 158 -14.97 -5.57 -0.53
C ARG A 158 -14.08 -4.98 -1.62
N VAL A 159 -12.95 -5.62 -1.90
CA VAL A 159 -11.98 -5.17 -2.92
C VAL A 159 -11.73 -6.24 -3.96
N LEU A 160 -11.31 -7.45 -3.54
CA LEU A 160 -10.88 -8.48 -4.49
C LEU A 160 -12.05 -9.15 -5.21
N ALA A 161 -13.07 -9.61 -4.49
CA ALA A 161 -14.22 -10.28 -5.09
C ALA A 161 -14.98 -9.42 -6.10
N PRO A 162 -15.28 -8.13 -5.83
CA PRO A 162 -15.89 -7.25 -6.83
C PRO A 162 -15.08 -7.07 -8.11
N LEU A 163 -13.76 -7.27 -8.04
CA LEU A 163 -12.85 -7.18 -9.19
C LEU A 163 -12.57 -8.55 -9.85
N GLY A 164 -13.21 -9.62 -9.38
CA GLY A 164 -12.96 -10.99 -9.87
C GLY A 164 -11.60 -11.55 -9.46
N LEU A 165 -11.02 -11.06 -8.36
CA LEU A 165 -9.65 -11.35 -7.90
C LEU A 165 -9.61 -12.21 -6.62
N SER A 166 -10.73 -12.73 -6.14
CA SER A 166 -10.76 -13.65 -4.99
C SER A 166 -9.83 -14.85 -5.20
N GLY A 167 -9.06 -15.18 -4.17
CA GLY A 167 -8.07 -16.26 -4.24
C GLY A 167 -6.81 -15.95 -5.05
N GLN A 168 -6.64 -14.71 -5.53
CA GLN A 168 -5.44 -14.28 -6.27
C GLN A 168 -4.52 -13.36 -5.45
N ALA A 169 -4.96 -12.93 -4.28
CA ALA A 169 -4.15 -12.18 -3.33
C ALA A 169 -4.45 -12.60 -1.89
N PHE A 170 -3.45 -12.55 -1.02
CA PHE A 170 -3.54 -13.07 0.34
C PHE A 170 -2.86 -12.12 1.34
N LEU A 171 -3.55 -11.75 2.39
CA LEU A 171 -2.94 -11.07 3.53
C LEU A 171 -2.26 -12.13 4.43
N GLY A 172 -0.93 -12.23 4.32
CA GLY A 172 -0.17 -13.38 4.79
C GLY A 172 -0.33 -14.57 3.83
N LEU A 173 0.77 -15.17 3.42
CA LEU A 173 0.79 -16.25 2.42
C LEU A 173 0.30 -17.57 3.04
N PRO A 174 -0.81 -18.17 2.57
CA PRO A 174 -1.28 -19.46 3.06
C PRO A 174 -0.29 -20.59 2.71
N ALA A 175 -0.23 -21.60 3.57
CA ALA A 175 0.64 -22.75 3.35
C ALA A 175 0.32 -23.49 2.03
N ALA A 176 -0.96 -23.52 1.63
CA ALA A 176 -1.41 -24.17 0.41
C ALA A 176 -0.87 -23.57 -0.90
N VAL A 177 -0.36 -22.31 -0.85
CA VAL A 177 0.19 -21.61 -2.01
C VAL A 177 1.59 -21.04 -1.71
N ASP A 178 2.30 -21.58 -0.70
CA ASP A 178 3.60 -21.09 -0.28
C ASP A 178 4.69 -21.26 -1.37
N ASP A 179 4.57 -22.26 -2.22
CA ASP A 179 5.40 -22.51 -3.40
C ASP A 179 5.33 -21.40 -4.45
N ARG A 180 4.19 -20.73 -4.57
CA ARG A 180 3.99 -19.57 -5.44
C ARG A 180 4.65 -18.29 -4.90
N GLY A 181 4.96 -18.24 -3.61
CA GLY A 181 5.51 -17.05 -2.95
C GLY A 181 6.96 -16.78 -3.34
N VAL A 182 7.17 -15.72 -4.09
CA VAL A 182 8.49 -15.32 -4.58
C VAL A 182 9.39 -14.90 -3.43
N ARG A 183 10.60 -15.46 -3.39
CA ARG A 183 11.57 -15.21 -2.31
C ARG A 183 12.32 -13.91 -2.53
N LEU A 184 12.39 -13.08 -1.50
CA LEU A 184 13.16 -11.85 -1.53
C LEU A 184 14.66 -12.11 -1.47
N THR A 185 15.41 -11.31 -2.19
CA THR A 185 16.88 -11.22 -2.16
C THR A 185 17.30 -9.76 -1.99
N GLY A 186 18.59 -9.49 -1.78
CA GLY A 186 19.05 -8.10 -1.63
C GLY A 186 20.54 -7.94 -1.87
N SER A 187 20.96 -6.77 -2.30
CA SER A 187 22.37 -6.40 -2.55
C SER A 187 22.95 -5.63 -1.37
N GLY A 188 23.98 -6.19 -0.74
CA GLY A 188 24.68 -5.55 0.37
C GLY A 188 23.91 -5.56 1.69
N VAL A 189 24.54 -5.04 2.74
CA VAL A 189 23.97 -4.84 4.07
C VAL A 189 23.34 -3.42 4.10
N PRO A 190 22.14 -3.18 4.68
CA PRO A 190 21.32 -4.13 5.44
C PRO A 190 20.31 -4.95 4.59
N TRP A 191 20.25 -4.77 3.26
CA TRP A 191 19.19 -5.30 2.41
C TRP A 191 19.13 -6.83 2.39
N ARG A 192 20.30 -7.49 2.46
CA ARG A 192 20.39 -8.95 2.59
C ARG A 192 19.75 -9.45 3.89
N GLN A 193 19.94 -8.71 4.99
CA GLN A 193 19.36 -9.07 6.31
C GLN A 193 17.84 -8.89 6.30
N ILE A 194 17.34 -7.77 5.74
CA ILE A 194 15.91 -7.53 5.58
C ILE A 194 15.27 -8.64 4.73
N ALA A 195 15.90 -8.99 3.61
CA ALA A 195 15.42 -10.08 2.76
C ALA A 195 15.42 -11.43 3.49
N ALA A 196 16.42 -11.71 4.34
CA ALA A 196 16.50 -12.95 5.12
C ALA A 196 15.36 -13.05 6.14
N VAL A 197 15.06 -11.97 6.86
CA VAL A 197 13.92 -11.90 7.79
C VAL A 197 12.60 -12.10 7.04
N ALA A 198 12.39 -11.39 5.93
CA ALA A 198 11.17 -11.47 5.14
C ALA A 198 10.94 -12.88 4.52
N ARG A 199 11.99 -13.69 4.33
CA ARG A 199 11.87 -15.06 3.84
C ARG A 199 11.44 -16.07 4.89
N SER A 200 11.48 -15.71 6.19
CA SER A 200 11.07 -16.63 7.24
C SER A 200 9.58 -17.00 7.10
N ALA A 201 9.24 -18.27 7.35
CA ALA A 201 7.87 -18.74 7.28
C ALA A 201 6.93 -17.93 8.21
N ARG A 202 7.46 -17.48 9.36
CA ARG A 202 6.72 -16.62 10.29
C ARG A 202 6.27 -15.31 9.63
N ILE A 203 7.17 -14.60 8.94
CA ILE A 203 6.87 -13.32 8.29
C ILE A 203 6.02 -13.54 7.04
N ARG A 204 6.31 -14.56 6.23
CA ARG A 204 5.53 -14.87 5.03
C ARG A 204 4.06 -15.13 5.34
N ARG A 205 3.76 -15.86 6.43
CA ARG A 205 2.40 -16.20 6.86
C ARG A 205 1.74 -15.11 7.71
N ALA A 206 2.49 -14.12 8.17
CA ALA A 206 1.96 -13.08 9.04
C ALA A 206 1.01 -12.13 8.29
N GLN A 207 -0.15 -11.85 8.90
CA GLN A 207 -1.11 -10.86 8.41
C GLN A 207 -0.67 -9.44 8.78
N ILE A 208 0.43 -8.99 8.19
CA ILE A 208 0.99 -7.66 8.47
C ILE A 208 0.14 -6.60 7.75
N ALA A 209 -0.72 -5.92 8.49
CA ALA A 209 -1.69 -4.97 7.94
C ALA A 209 -1.07 -3.83 7.11
N SER A 210 0.20 -3.49 7.33
CA SER A 210 0.88 -2.39 6.60
C SER A 210 1.72 -2.84 5.40
N GLY A 211 1.88 -4.16 5.15
CA GLY A 211 2.83 -4.61 4.13
C GLY A 211 2.75 -6.08 3.75
N GLY A 212 1.82 -6.86 4.35
CA GLY A 212 1.79 -8.31 4.23
C GLY A 212 0.89 -8.89 3.14
N LEU A 213 0.44 -8.07 2.18
CA LEU A 213 -0.33 -8.59 1.03
C LEU A 213 0.62 -9.26 0.02
N TRP A 214 0.30 -10.48 -0.34
CA TRP A 214 0.94 -11.27 -1.39
C TRP A 214 0.04 -11.29 -2.63
N CYS A 215 0.53 -10.80 -3.76
CA CYS A 215 -0.23 -10.71 -5.00
C CYS A 215 0.68 -10.71 -6.24
N SER A 216 0.07 -10.79 -7.42
CA SER A 216 0.73 -10.50 -8.69
C SER A 216 0.67 -9.01 -9.04
N SER A 217 1.48 -8.56 -10.00
CA SER A 217 1.37 -7.21 -10.56
C SER A 217 0.00 -6.97 -11.20
N ARG A 218 -0.59 -8.00 -11.79
CA ARG A 218 -1.91 -7.93 -12.39
C ARG A 218 -3.00 -7.58 -11.36
N VAL A 219 -2.99 -8.22 -10.20
CA VAL A 219 -3.91 -7.89 -9.10
C VAL A 219 -3.76 -6.43 -8.68
N LEU A 220 -2.52 -5.99 -8.51
CA LEU A 220 -2.25 -4.62 -8.05
C LEU A 220 -2.63 -3.58 -9.11
N ALA A 221 -2.30 -3.82 -10.40
CA ALA A 221 -2.67 -2.95 -11.51
C ALA A 221 -4.19 -2.86 -11.68
N THR A 222 -4.91 -3.99 -11.61
CA THR A 222 -6.37 -4.03 -11.69
C THR A 222 -7.03 -3.24 -10.56
N PHE A 223 -6.49 -3.31 -9.35
CA PHE A 223 -6.97 -2.48 -8.25
C PHE A 223 -6.80 -0.98 -8.53
N TYR A 224 -5.65 -0.55 -9.01
CA TYR A 224 -5.43 0.86 -9.35
C TYR A 224 -6.25 1.31 -10.55
N ASP A 225 -6.52 0.42 -11.51
CA ASP A 225 -7.43 0.68 -12.62
C ASP A 225 -8.86 0.90 -12.13
N ALA A 226 -9.34 0.05 -11.24
CA ALA A 226 -10.64 0.21 -10.61
C ALA A 226 -10.79 1.55 -9.88
N LEU A 227 -9.75 2.00 -9.17
CA LEU A 227 -9.74 3.33 -8.55
C LEU A 227 -9.75 4.44 -9.60
N GLY A 228 -8.97 4.31 -10.67
CA GLY A 228 -8.91 5.27 -11.76
C GLY A 228 -10.24 5.42 -12.49
N ARG A 229 -10.89 4.31 -12.79
CA ARG A 229 -12.23 4.28 -13.40
C ARG A 229 -13.28 4.88 -12.46
N THR A 230 -13.19 4.57 -11.16
CA THR A 230 -14.09 5.18 -10.18
C THR A 230 -13.85 6.68 -10.09
N TRP A 231 -12.60 7.14 -10.07
CA TRP A 231 -12.25 8.57 -10.10
C TRP A 231 -12.85 9.27 -11.33
N ALA A 232 -12.88 8.58 -12.47
CA ALA A 232 -13.44 9.08 -13.75
C ALA A 232 -14.98 9.11 -13.80
N GLY A 233 -15.67 8.51 -12.83
CA GLY A 233 -17.14 8.56 -12.72
C GLY A 233 -17.83 7.20 -12.70
N GLU A 234 -17.09 6.09 -12.90
CA GLU A 234 -17.67 4.76 -12.82
C GLU A 234 -17.87 4.32 -11.35
N ARG A 235 -18.76 3.35 -11.13
CA ARG A 235 -18.94 2.68 -9.82
C ARG A 235 -18.40 1.26 -9.89
N VAL A 236 -17.08 1.13 -9.82
CA VAL A 236 -16.39 -0.16 -9.97
C VAL A 236 -16.32 -0.93 -8.66
N LEU A 237 -16.01 -0.25 -7.56
CA LEU A 237 -15.99 -0.85 -6.24
C LEU A 237 -17.27 -0.52 -5.46
N PRO A 238 -17.81 -1.47 -4.67
CA PRO A 238 -19.02 -1.23 -3.90
C PRO A 238 -18.80 -0.15 -2.83
N ASP A 239 -19.81 0.67 -2.59
CA ASP A 239 -19.81 1.73 -1.58
C ASP A 239 -18.58 2.66 -1.66
N LEU A 240 -18.20 2.99 -2.89
CA LEU A 240 -17.12 3.94 -3.16
C LEU A 240 -17.50 4.82 -4.35
N SER A 241 -17.96 6.04 -4.06
CA SER A 241 -18.35 7.01 -5.08
C SER A 241 -17.14 7.65 -5.76
N PRO A 242 -17.31 8.23 -6.96
CA PRO A 242 -16.30 9.05 -7.61
C PRO A 242 -15.79 10.20 -6.73
N GLU A 243 -16.70 10.86 -6.02
CA GLU A 243 -16.41 11.95 -5.07
C GLU A 243 -15.50 11.45 -3.95
N ARG A 244 -15.77 10.27 -3.43
CA ARG A 244 -14.97 9.65 -2.37
C ARG A 244 -13.55 9.30 -2.84
N VAL A 245 -13.38 8.81 -4.06
CA VAL A 245 -12.05 8.55 -4.63
C VAL A 245 -11.30 9.85 -4.90
N ARG A 246 -12.00 10.91 -5.33
CA ARG A 246 -11.39 12.25 -5.49
C ARG A 246 -10.95 12.83 -4.15
N ASP A 247 -11.74 12.68 -3.06
CA ASP A 247 -11.32 13.05 -1.71
C ASP A 247 -10.10 12.22 -1.28
N MET A 248 -10.12 10.90 -1.51
CA MET A 248 -9.00 10.01 -1.21
C MET A 248 -7.69 10.45 -1.89
N ALA A 249 -7.77 10.99 -3.13
CA ALA A 249 -6.63 11.47 -3.90
C ALA A 249 -6.42 13.00 -3.83
N SER A 250 -7.13 13.72 -2.96
CA SER A 250 -6.95 15.16 -2.79
C SER A 250 -5.67 15.49 -2.02
N LEU A 251 -4.89 16.44 -2.54
CA LEU A 251 -3.62 16.87 -1.95
C LEU A 251 -3.84 17.45 -0.54
N THR A 252 -3.16 16.88 0.46
CA THR A 252 -3.20 17.35 1.84
C THR A 252 -1.84 17.84 2.35
N PHE A 253 -0.77 17.43 1.67
CA PHE A 253 0.59 17.85 2.02
C PHE A 253 1.52 17.74 0.80
N ASP A 254 2.35 18.76 0.62
CA ASP A 254 3.43 18.81 -0.37
C ASP A 254 4.70 19.35 0.32
N GLY A 255 5.69 18.50 0.53
CA GLY A 255 6.90 18.87 1.25
C GLY A 255 7.73 17.69 1.71
N VAL A 256 8.72 17.96 2.56
CA VAL A 256 9.60 16.90 3.10
C VAL A 256 8.88 16.15 4.22
N ASP A 257 8.65 14.85 4.05
CA ASP A 257 8.07 13.97 5.06
C ASP A 257 9.02 13.76 6.23
N GLY A 258 8.51 13.83 7.47
CA GLY A 258 9.33 13.75 8.69
C GLY A 258 9.87 12.35 8.98
N GLY A 259 9.26 11.30 8.45
CA GLY A 259 9.68 9.91 8.67
C GLY A 259 10.70 9.44 7.64
N THR A 260 10.49 9.78 6.38
CA THR A 260 11.37 9.37 5.28
C THR A 260 12.47 10.35 4.97
N GLY A 261 12.32 11.63 5.36
CA GLY A 261 13.22 12.72 4.96
C GLY A 261 13.14 13.07 3.48
N LEU A 262 12.20 12.49 2.73
CA LEU A 262 12.05 12.71 1.30
C LEU A 262 10.90 13.69 1.02
N HIS A 263 11.03 14.44 -0.06
CA HIS A 263 9.92 15.25 -0.56
C HIS A 263 8.80 14.32 -1.02
N THR A 264 7.62 14.47 -0.42
CA THR A 264 6.48 13.57 -0.65
C THR A 264 5.20 14.39 -0.71
N ARG A 265 4.30 13.97 -1.58
CA ARG A 265 2.95 14.50 -1.67
C ARG A 265 1.98 13.47 -1.13
N TRP A 266 1.28 13.84 -0.05
CA TRP A 266 0.30 12.97 0.61
C TRP A 266 -1.12 13.43 0.35
N ALA A 267 -2.03 12.45 0.29
CA ALA A 267 -3.46 12.64 0.21
C ALA A 267 -4.18 11.86 1.33
N ASN A 268 -5.48 11.64 1.23
CA ASN A 268 -6.27 10.93 2.23
C ASN A 268 -6.23 9.41 2.02
N GLY A 269 -5.04 8.81 2.07
CA GLY A 269 -4.86 7.36 1.98
C GLY A 269 -4.11 6.86 0.74
N VAL A 270 -3.58 7.77 -0.09
CA VAL A 270 -2.67 7.48 -1.20
C VAL A 270 -1.49 8.44 -1.19
N GLN A 271 -0.41 8.04 -1.81
CA GLN A 271 0.69 8.90 -2.21
C GLN A 271 0.38 9.50 -3.58
N LEU A 272 0.73 10.76 -3.78
CA LEU A 272 0.59 11.43 -5.06
C LEU A 272 1.93 11.51 -5.80
N GLY A 273 1.89 11.52 -7.10
CA GLY A 273 3.04 11.73 -7.95
C GLY A 273 3.56 13.16 -7.89
N GLY A 274 4.78 13.37 -8.34
CA GLY A 274 5.44 14.67 -8.35
C GLY A 274 6.92 14.58 -8.69
N THR A 275 7.59 15.71 -8.66
CA THR A 275 8.96 15.88 -9.16
C THR A 275 10.02 15.06 -8.42
N ALA A 276 9.82 14.73 -7.15
CA ALA A 276 10.83 14.07 -6.32
C ALA A 276 10.43 12.63 -5.89
N GLY A 277 9.17 12.21 -6.14
CA GLY A 277 8.65 10.92 -5.69
C GLY A 277 8.99 9.76 -6.61
N THR A 278 8.53 8.57 -6.22
CA THR A 278 8.62 7.34 -7.01
C THR A 278 7.50 7.23 -8.05
N LEU A 279 6.38 7.94 -7.85
CA LEU A 279 5.26 7.97 -8.77
C LEU A 279 5.49 9.06 -9.83
N PRO A 280 5.23 8.77 -11.12
CA PRO A 280 5.43 9.74 -12.19
C PRO A 280 4.32 10.80 -12.20
N GLY A 281 4.60 11.98 -12.79
CA GLY A 281 3.59 13.01 -13.05
C GLY A 281 2.93 13.60 -11.80
N SER A 282 2.35 14.78 -11.92
CA SER A 282 1.77 15.50 -10.78
C SER A 282 0.33 15.07 -10.41
N ARG A 283 -0.35 14.35 -11.28
CA ARG A 283 -1.74 13.89 -11.09
C ARG A 283 -1.88 12.41 -10.75
N THR A 284 -0.79 11.66 -10.84
CA THR A 284 -0.75 10.23 -10.51
C THR A 284 -1.02 10.03 -9.03
N PHE A 285 -1.78 9.01 -8.70
CA PHE A 285 -1.98 8.55 -7.33
C PHE A 285 -1.70 7.05 -7.21
N GLY A 286 -1.16 6.64 -6.09
CA GLY A 286 -0.76 5.24 -5.86
C GLY A 286 0.02 5.07 -4.57
N HIS A 287 0.92 4.10 -4.54
CA HIS A 287 1.83 3.92 -3.40
C HIS A 287 3.06 3.09 -3.76
N ASN A 288 4.20 3.45 -3.14
CA ASN A 288 5.44 2.70 -3.20
C ASN A 288 5.52 1.70 -2.02
N GLY A 289 5.94 0.48 -2.29
CA GLY A 289 6.18 -0.58 -1.31
C GLY A 289 7.66 -0.87 -1.14
N SER A 290 8.33 -0.17 -0.25
CA SER A 290 9.74 -0.40 0.13
C SER A 290 10.72 -0.47 -1.06
N ASN A 291 10.43 0.25 -2.12
CA ASN A 291 11.22 0.28 -3.37
C ASN A 291 11.40 -1.09 -4.06
N ILE A 292 10.49 -2.03 -3.81
CA ILE A 292 10.45 -3.34 -4.49
C ILE A 292 9.08 -3.64 -5.11
N ALA A 293 8.06 -2.90 -4.69
CA ALA A 293 6.72 -2.95 -5.25
C ALA A 293 6.22 -1.51 -5.46
N ILE A 294 5.51 -1.27 -6.53
CA ILE A 294 4.87 0.01 -6.78
C ILE A 294 3.62 -0.21 -7.60
N GLY A 295 2.56 0.53 -7.30
CA GLY A 295 1.35 0.59 -8.09
C GLY A 295 0.78 1.99 -8.11
N TRP A 296 0.23 2.40 -9.24
CA TRP A 296 -0.35 3.72 -9.42
C TRP A 296 -1.32 3.79 -10.61
N HIS A 297 -2.14 4.85 -10.62
CA HIS A 297 -2.97 5.25 -11.76
C HIS A 297 -2.66 6.70 -12.15
N ASP A 298 -2.60 6.96 -13.47
CA ASP A 298 -2.55 8.30 -14.07
C ASP A 298 -3.92 8.65 -14.69
N PRO A 299 -4.74 9.50 -14.05
CA PRO A 299 -6.07 9.83 -14.55
C PRO A 299 -6.05 10.59 -15.87
N GLN A 300 -4.98 11.31 -16.17
CA GLN A 300 -4.88 12.09 -17.41
C GLN A 300 -4.62 11.19 -18.61
N ARG A 301 -3.78 10.16 -18.44
CA ARG A 301 -3.43 9.21 -19.49
C ARG A 301 -4.28 7.95 -19.45
N ARG A 302 -5.11 7.78 -18.41
CA ARG A 302 -5.90 6.57 -18.11
C ARG A 302 -5.04 5.30 -18.10
N VAL A 303 -3.87 5.42 -17.48
CA VAL A 303 -2.90 4.34 -17.37
C VAL A 303 -2.79 3.89 -15.92
N SER A 304 -2.96 2.60 -15.71
CA SER A 304 -2.70 1.92 -14.43
C SER A 304 -1.48 1.03 -14.57
N PHE A 305 -0.66 1.03 -13.55
CA PHE A 305 0.66 0.41 -13.56
C PHE A 305 0.91 -0.34 -12.26
N ALA A 306 1.53 -1.51 -12.36
CA ALA A 306 2.15 -2.18 -11.22
C ALA A 306 3.44 -2.87 -11.63
N LEU A 307 4.49 -2.65 -10.85
CA LEU A 307 5.77 -3.33 -10.96
C LEU A 307 6.12 -3.95 -9.61
N LEU A 308 6.24 -5.27 -9.58
CA LEU A 308 6.65 -6.05 -8.41
C LEU A 308 8.01 -6.70 -8.71
N THR A 309 8.92 -6.65 -7.75
CA THR A 309 10.27 -7.18 -7.87
C THR A 309 10.66 -7.97 -6.62
N SER A 310 11.59 -8.91 -6.73
CA SER A 310 12.04 -9.73 -5.60
C SER A 310 13.43 -9.36 -5.09
N HIS A 311 14.12 -8.42 -5.72
CA HIS A 311 15.47 -8.04 -5.33
C HIS A 311 15.51 -6.63 -4.74
N ILE A 312 15.92 -6.51 -3.49
CA ILE A 312 16.02 -5.21 -2.80
C ILE A 312 17.32 -4.51 -3.23
N TRP A 313 17.18 -3.37 -3.87
CA TRP A 313 18.27 -2.45 -4.17
C TRP A 313 18.34 -1.30 -3.16
N PRO A 314 19.50 -0.62 -3.05
CA PRO A 314 19.59 0.67 -2.38
C PRO A 314 18.54 1.66 -2.92
N PRO A 315 17.93 2.51 -2.07
CA PRO A 315 16.77 3.33 -2.43
C PRO A 315 16.95 4.16 -3.71
N ARG A 316 18.07 4.86 -3.87
CA ARG A 316 18.33 5.70 -5.05
C ARG A 316 18.30 4.91 -6.36
N ARG A 317 18.87 3.69 -6.35
CA ARG A 317 18.89 2.82 -7.53
C ARG A 317 17.50 2.26 -7.85
N ALA A 318 16.77 1.86 -6.82
CA ALA A 318 15.43 1.32 -6.96
C ALA A 318 14.43 2.37 -7.47
N VAL A 319 14.49 3.60 -6.93
CA VAL A 319 13.66 4.73 -7.37
C VAL A 319 13.93 5.08 -8.83
N ARG A 320 15.21 5.14 -9.23
CA ARG A 320 15.57 5.38 -10.63
C ARG A 320 14.96 4.32 -11.55
N HIS A 321 15.13 3.05 -11.21
CA HIS A 321 14.59 1.95 -11.99
C HIS A 321 13.05 2.03 -12.14
N PHE A 322 12.32 2.34 -11.07
CA PHE A 322 10.87 2.52 -11.16
C PHE A 322 10.47 3.68 -12.08
N ARG A 323 11.25 4.78 -12.06
CA ARG A 323 11.04 5.90 -12.96
C ARG A 323 11.32 5.53 -14.41
N ASP A 324 12.46 4.90 -14.67
CA ASP A 324 12.84 4.51 -16.02
C ASP A 324 11.77 3.60 -16.67
N VAL A 325 11.21 2.63 -15.91
CA VAL A 325 10.11 1.79 -16.40
C VAL A 325 8.82 2.60 -16.61
N ALA A 326 8.47 3.48 -15.67
CA ALA A 326 7.29 4.31 -15.77
C ALA A 326 7.36 5.29 -16.96
N ASP A 327 8.52 5.92 -17.16
CA ASP A 327 8.75 6.86 -18.25
C ASP A 327 8.66 6.16 -19.62
N ALA A 328 9.19 4.94 -19.74
CA ALA A 328 9.05 4.12 -20.95
C ALA A 328 7.58 3.77 -21.23
N VAL A 329 6.79 3.43 -20.19
CA VAL A 329 5.33 3.18 -20.33
C VAL A 329 4.57 4.43 -20.76
N LEU A 330 4.94 5.60 -20.24
CA LEU A 330 4.24 6.86 -20.50
C LEU A 330 4.66 7.53 -21.81
N SER A 331 5.78 7.11 -22.40
CA SER A 331 6.29 7.62 -23.68
C SER A 331 5.79 6.84 -24.89
N GLY A 332 5.29 5.61 -24.70
CA GLY A 332 4.67 4.77 -25.71
C GLY A 332 3.16 4.77 -25.59
#